data_9c2a991fba029985c11a46cc33d29de3
#
_entry.id   9c2a991fba029985c11a46cc33d29de3
#
_cell.length_a   1.000
_cell.length_b   1.000
_cell.length_c   1.000
_cell.angle_alpha   90.00
_cell.angle_beta   90.00
_cell.angle_gamma   90.00
#
_symmetry.space_group_name_H-M   'P 1'
#
loop_
_entity.id
_entity.type
_entity.pdbx_description
1 polymer ?
#
loop_
_entity_poly.entity_id
_entity_poly.type
_entity_poly.pdbx_seq_one_letter_code
_entity_poly.pdbx_strand_id
1 'polypeptide(L)'
;MTDDIQKFKIIFLGDQGVGKSSILNRFAQDKFEAEYQATIGLDFHSKNATINGANVRLLLYDTAGQEKFKSLIPMYIRDANIIIVVYDITVKESFTNTSHWVNETKDLKKEDAIFVLVANKIDLEEKRQVSVKEAEEFAKQNDFLFFEVSAKTGTNVHELFHNNIFPAMAQKFKIEGDEEGGEVKNEEDNKGKVKLGEEKVKKEKKGCCGGKKNKENKQSKVIKEENTKE
;
A
#
# COMPACT_ATOMS: atom_id res chain seq x y z
N MET A 1 35.08 -2.77 -10.00
CA MET A 1 34.07 -3.81 -10.31
C MET A 1 32.73 -3.11 -10.36
N THR A 2 32.08 -3.08 -11.49
CA THR A 2 30.71 -2.51 -11.56
C THR A 2 29.82 -3.57 -10.94
N ASP A 3 29.34 -3.30 -9.71
CA ASP A 3 28.31 -4.13 -9.09
C ASP A 3 27.09 -4.12 -10.02
N ASP A 4 26.89 -5.26 -10.69
CA ASP A 4 25.75 -5.42 -11.60
C ASP A 4 24.49 -5.60 -10.75
N ILE A 5 23.86 -4.45 -10.39
CA ILE A 5 22.67 -4.43 -9.55
C ILE A 5 21.58 -5.29 -10.19
N GLN A 6 21.15 -6.34 -9.48
CA GLN A 6 20.12 -7.24 -9.94
C GLN A 6 18.81 -6.48 -10.20
N LYS A 7 18.17 -6.75 -11.34
CA LYS A 7 16.97 -6.04 -11.79
C LYS A 7 15.78 -6.98 -11.74
N PHE A 8 14.67 -6.51 -11.16
CA PHE A 8 13.42 -7.26 -11.10
C PHE A 8 12.29 -6.48 -11.75
N LYS A 9 11.58 -7.12 -12.65
CA LYS A 9 10.47 -6.55 -13.40
C LYS A 9 9.15 -6.87 -12.72
N ILE A 10 8.41 -5.81 -12.37
CA ILE A 10 7.08 -5.87 -11.77
C ILE A 10 6.09 -5.26 -12.76
N ILE A 11 5.05 -6.00 -13.13
CA ILE A 11 4.01 -5.52 -14.04
C ILE A 11 2.67 -5.44 -13.31
N PHE A 12 1.95 -4.33 -13.54
CA PHE A 12 0.60 -4.12 -13.01
C PHE A 12 -0.41 -4.37 -14.11
N LEU A 13 -1.36 -5.26 -13.87
CA LEU A 13 -2.44 -5.64 -14.77
C LEU A 13 -3.81 -5.40 -14.11
N GLY A 14 -4.84 -5.31 -14.90
CA GLY A 14 -6.22 -5.09 -14.43
C GLY A 14 -6.92 -4.03 -15.27
N ASP A 15 -8.21 -3.88 -15.06
CA ASP A 15 -9.07 -3.00 -15.82
C ASP A 15 -8.70 -1.52 -15.67
N GLN A 16 -9.27 -0.70 -16.54
CA GLN A 16 -9.13 0.74 -16.46
C GLN A 16 -9.77 1.28 -15.15
N GLY A 17 -9.11 2.24 -14.48
CA GLY A 17 -9.65 2.92 -13.30
C GLY A 17 -9.59 2.13 -11.99
N VAL A 18 -9.06 0.88 -11.96
CA VAL A 18 -8.89 0.11 -10.72
C VAL A 18 -7.79 0.66 -9.80
N GLY A 19 -6.91 1.53 -10.31
CA GLY A 19 -5.88 2.22 -9.53
C GLY A 19 -4.48 1.61 -9.59
N LYS A 20 -4.11 0.96 -10.69
CA LYS A 20 -2.74 0.44 -10.93
C LYS A 20 -1.69 1.53 -10.78
N SER A 21 -1.82 2.61 -11.56
CA SER A 21 -0.95 3.80 -11.51
C SER A 21 -0.91 4.42 -10.11
N SER A 22 -2.07 4.48 -9.44
CA SER A 22 -2.15 5.05 -8.10
C SER A 22 -1.39 4.23 -7.05
N ILE A 23 -1.48 2.89 -7.10
CA ILE A 23 -0.70 2.00 -6.23
C ILE A 23 0.80 2.17 -6.52
N LEU A 24 1.17 2.18 -7.80
CA LEU A 24 2.55 2.35 -8.22
C LEU A 24 3.12 3.69 -7.74
N ASN A 25 2.41 4.80 -7.98
CA ASN A 25 2.83 6.14 -7.54
C ASN A 25 2.91 6.25 -6.01
N ARG A 26 1.96 5.64 -5.29
CA ARG A 26 2.00 5.57 -3.83
C ARG A 26 3.23 4.81 -3.35
N PHE A 27 3.54 3.66 -3.92
CA PHE A 27 4.72 2.89 -3.57
C PHE A 27 6.02 3.58 -3.98
N ALA A 28 6.09 4.14 -5.19
CA ALA A 28 7.34 4.69 -5.74
C ALA A 28 7.70 6.05 -5.15
N GLN A 29 6.70 6.94 -4.91
CA GLN A 29 6.89 8.36 -4.59
C GLN A 29 6.08 8.83 -3.37
N ASP A 30 5.31 7.95 -2.72
CA ASP A 30 4.33 8.28 -1.67
C ASP A 30 3.32 9.37 -2.08
N LYS A 31 2.91 9.37 -3.37
CA LYS A 31 1.98 10.35 -3.94
C LYS A 31 0.66 9.70 -4.34
N PHE A 32 -0.42 10.46 -4.22
CA PHE A 32 -1.73 10.11 -4.75
C PHE A 32 -2.33 11.33 -5.44
N GLU A 33 -2.74 11.14 -6.68
CA GLU A 33 -3.45 12.14 -7.48
C GLU A 33 -4.93 11.78 -7.52
N ALA A 34 -5.77 12.73 -7.06
CA ALA A 34 -7.23 12.51 -7.01
C ALA A 34 -7.87 12.63 -8.41
N GLU A 35 -7.26 13.41 -9.30
CA GLU A 35 -7.73 13.52 -10.68
C GLU A 35 -7.34 12.26 -11.46
N TYR A 36 -8.35 11.59 -12.00
CA TYR A 36 -8.12 10.43 -12.84
C TYR A 36 -7.57 10.86 -14.21
N GLN A 37 -6.35 10.42 -14.50
CA GLN A 37 -5.77 10.49 -15.83
C GLN A 37 -5.58 9.08 -16.36
N ALA A 38 -6.14 8.81 -17.55
CA ALA A 38 -5.99 7.49 -18.15
C ALA A 38 -4.53 7.28 -18.58
N THR A 39 -3.93 6.18 -18.16
CA THR A 39 -2.60 5.77 -18.65
C THR A 39 -2.67 5.50 -20.14
N ILE A 40 -1.80 6.13 -20.93
CA ILE A 40 -1.72 5.93 -22.39
C ILE A 40 -0.55 4.98 -22.68
N GLY A 41 -0.88 3.77 -23.10
CA GLY A 41 0.13 2.77 -23.44
C GLY A 41 0.73 2.10 -22.21
N LEU A 42 2.02 2.28 -21.99
CA LEU A 42 2.78 1.72 -20.88
C LEU A 42 3.63 2.82 -20.26
N ASP A 43 3.50 3.00 -18.96
CA ASP A 43 4.40 3.87 -18.19
C ASP A 43 5.44 3.04 -17.42
N PHE A 44 6.60 3.63 -17.21
CA PHE A 44 7.76 2.94 -16.63
C PHE A 44 8.39 3.76 -15.52
N HIS A 45 8.55 3.12 -14.37
CA HIS A 45 9.26 3.69 -13.23
C HIS A 45 10.38 2.74 -12.78
N SER A 46 11.42 3.28 -12.18
CA SER A 46 12.43 2.47 -11.51
C SER A 46 12.64 2.93 -10.07
N LYS A 47 12.79 1.97 -9.17
CA LYS A 47 13.04 2.22 -7.75
C LYS A 47 14.13 1.28 -7.26
N ASN A 48 15.11 1.82 -6.55
CA ASN A 48 16.07 0.99 -5.84
C ASN A 48 15.43 0.52 -4.53
N ALA A 49 15.71 -0.70 -4.15
CA ALA A 49 15.24 -1.31 -2.91
C ALA A 49 16.34 -2.18 -2.32
N THR A 50 16.29 -2.39 -1.00
CA THR A 50 17.14 -3.36 -0.32
C THR A 50 16.27 -4.55 0.05
N ILE A 51 16.61 -5.73 -0.45
CA ILE A 51 15.90 -6.98 -0.19
C ILE A 51 16.91 -7.96 0.39
N ASN A 52 16.64 -8.43 1.61
CA ASN A 52 17.50 -9.38 2.31
C ASN A 52 18.99 -8.94 2.36
N GLY A 53 19.22 -7.64 2.56
CA GLY A 53 20.56 -7.05 2.58
C GLY A 53 21.17 -6.71 1.20
N ALA A 54 20.62 -7.22 0.10
CA ALA A 54 21.08 -6.94 -1.25
C ALA A 54 20.41 -5.72 -1.86
N ASN A 55 21.18 -4.87 -2.53
CA ASN A 55 20.66 -3.77 -3.31
C ASN A 55 20.13 -4.28 -4.66
N VAL A 56 18.86 -4.03 -4.92
CA VAL A 56 18.20 -4.44 -6.16
C VAL A 56 17.54 -3.23 -6.83
N ARG A 57 17.30 -3.34 -8.13
CA ARG A 57 16.54 -2.35 -8.89
C ARG A 57 15.21 -2.92 -9.34
N LEU A 58 14.13 -2.32 -8.89
CA LEU A 58 12.77 -2.65 -9.31
C LEU A 58 12.42 -1.86 -10.56
N LEU A 59 11.98 -2.56 -11.59
CA LEU A 59 11.48 -2.00 -12.85
C LEU A 59 9.96 -2.15 -12.84
N LEU A 60 9.25 -1.03 -12.60
CA LEU A 60 7.81 -1.00 -12.40
C LEU A 60 7.12 -0.60 -13.70
N TYR A 61 6.29 -1.48 -14.24
CA TYR A 61 5.56 -1.28 -15.48
C TYR A 61 4.08 -1.09 -15.19
N ASP A 62 3.57 0.13 -15.42
CA ASP A 62 2.15 0.45 -15.34
C ASP A 62 1.51 0.29 -16.70
N THR A 63 0.54 -0.61 -16.82
CA THR A 63 -0.15 -0.85 -18.09
C THR A 63 -1.45 -0.08 -18.18
N ALA A 64 -1.74 0.48 -19.36
CA ALA A 64 -3.08 0.96 -19.65
C ALA A 64 -4.08 -0.20 -19.55
N GLY A 65 -5.13 -0.03 -18.74
CA GLY A 65 -6.21 -1.02 -18.62
C GLY A 65 -7.17 -1.01 -19.83
N GLN A 66 -6.79 -0.35 -20.94
CA GLN A 66 -7.61 -0.27 -22.14
C GLN A 66 -7.27 -1.40 -23.10
N GLU A 67 -8.29 -2.00 -23.68
CA GLU A 67 -8.19 -3.08 -24.69
C GLU A 67 -7.33 -2.73 -25.90
N LYS A 68 -7.21 -1.44 -26.22
CA LYS A 68 -6.40 -0.95 -27.36
C LYS A 68 -4.89 -1.25 -27.21
N PHE A 69 -4.40 -1.43 -25.99
CA PHE A 69 -2.99 -1.68 -25.72
C PHE A 69 -2.69 -3.13 -25.31
N LYS A 70 -3.70 -4.01 -25.31
CA LYS A 70 -3.53 -5.43 -24.96
C LYS A 70 -2.48 -6.15 -25.80
N SER A 71 -2.29 -5.78 -27.06
CA SER A 71 -1.29 -6.41 -27.95
C SER A 71 0.16 -6.24 -27.49
N LEU A 72 0.45 -5.24 -26.66
CA LEU A 72 1.81 -5.01 -26.12
C LEU A 72 2.08 -5.80 -24.83
N ILE A 73 1.04 -6.15 -24.10
CA ILE A 73 1.13 -6.80 -22.78
C ILE A 73 1.91 -8.12 -22.82
N PRO A 74 1.71 -9.02 -23.81
CA PRO A 74 2.41 -10.30 -23.87
C PRO A 74 3.93 -10.18 -23.83
N MET A 75 4.49 -9.16 -24.49
CA MET A 75 5.92 -8.92 -24.52
C MET A 75 6.47 -8.58 -23.13
N TYR A 76 5.69 -7.84 -22.34
CA TYR A 76 6.12 -7.42 -21.00
C TYR A 76 5.90 -8.50 -19.94
N ILE A 77 4.88 -9.35 -20.10
CA ILE A 77 4.60 -10.46 -19.18
C ILE A 77 5.73 -11.50 -19.22
N ARG A 78 6.25 -11.81 -20.40
CA ARG A 78 7.27 -12.88 -20.57
C ARG A 78 8.45 -12.75 -19.63
N ASP A 79 8.93 -11.54 -19.43
CA ASP A 79 10.13 -11.27 -18.62
C ASP A 79 9.80 -10.78 -17.21
N ALA A 80 8.51 -10.71 -16.83
CA ALA A 80 8.12 -10.22 -15.53
C ALA A 80 8.51 -11.23 -14.43
N ASN A 81 9.09 -10.73 -13.35
CA ASN A 81 9.37 -11.51 -12.14
C ASN A 81 8.15 -11.50 -11.21
N ILE A 82 7.41 -10.39 -11.17
CA ILE A 82 6.21 -10.23 -10.36
C ILE A 82 5.08 -9.70 -11.24
N ILE A 83 3.91 -10.31 -11.12
CA ILE A 83 2.69 -9.91 -11.81
C ILE A 83 1.64 -9.56 -10.77
N ILE A 84 1.25 -8.30 -10.74
CA ILE A 84 0.25 -7.76 -9.82
C ILE A 84 -1.03 -7.52 -10.59
N VAL A 85 -2.08 -8.30 -10.30
CA VAL A 85 -3.42 -8.13 -10.87
C VAL A 85 -4.26 -7.34 -9.89
N VAL A 86 -4.73 -6.16 -10.31
CA VAL A 86 -5.46 -5.20 -9.48
C VAL A 86 -6.93 -5.16 -9.86
N TYR A 87 -7.80 -5.16 -8.86
CA TYR A 87 -9.22 -4.89 -9.03
C TYR A 87 -9.71 -3.84 -8.01
N ASP A 88 -10.87 -3.26 -8.27
CA ASP A 88 -11.56 -2.29 -7.41
C ASP A 88 -12.65 -3.01 -6.60
N ILE A 89 -12.60 -2.97 -5.28
CA ILE A 89 -13.57 -3.63 -4.40
C ILE A 89 -15.01 -3.16 -4.63
N THR A 90 -15.18 -1.96 -5.18
CA THR A 90 -16.49 -1.34 -5.45
C THR A 90 -17.08 -1.69 -6.81
N VAL A 91 -16.33 -2.41 -7.66
CA VAL A 91 -16.72 -2.77 -9.02
C VAL A 91 -16.58 -4.26 -9.22
N LYS A 92 -17.68 -5.00 -9.09
CA LYS A 92 -17.72 -6.47 -9.23
C LYS A 92 -17.16 -6.96 -10.56
N GLU A 93 -17.43 -6.24 -11.63
CA GLU A 93 -16.94 -6.58 -12.96
C GLU A 93 -15.41 -6.58 -13.04
N SER A 94 -14.74 -5.60 -12.39
CA SER A 94 -13.28 -5.55 -12.36
C SER A 94 -12.65 -6.78 -11.69
N PHE A 95 -13.33 -7.36 -10.68
CA PHE A 95 -12.94 -8.62 -10.07
C PHE A 95 -13.21 -9.82 -11.01
N THR A 96 -14.36 -9.87 -11.64
CA THR A 96 -14.68 -10.94 -12.60
C THR A 96 -13.66 -10.98 -13.74
N ASN A 97 -13.24 -9.82 -14.22
CA ASN A 97 -12.26 -9.68 -15.29
C ASN A 97 -10.84 -10.09 -14.86
N THR A 98 -10.54 -10.24 -13.55
CA THR A 98 -9.25 -10.77 -13.10
C THR A 98 -8.97 -12.15 -13.66
N SER A 99 -10.01 -12.99 -13.85
CA SER A 99 -9.88 -14.31 -14.47
C SER A 99 -9.28 -14.23 -15.87
N HIS A 100 -9.66 -13.23 -16.66
CA HIS A 100 -9.11 -13.01 -17.98
C HIS A 100 -7.62 -12.65 -17.92
N TRP A 101 -7.24 -11.70 -17.04
CA TRP A 101 -5.84 -11.31 -16.83
C TRP A 101 -4.99 -12.47 -16.35
N VAL A 102 -5.54 -13.31 -15.44
CA VAL A 102 -4.88 -14.52 -14.95
C VAL A 102 -4.61 -15.51 -16.07
N ASN A 103 -5.61 -15.80 -16.91
CA ASN A 103 -5.47 -16.75 -18.00
C ASN A 103 -4.45 -16.27 -19.03
N GLU A 104 -4.51 -15.00 -19.47
CA GLU A 104 -3.50 -14.44 -20.37
C GLU A 104 -2.08 -14.56 -19.80
N THR A 105 -1.91 -14.32 -18.49
CA THR A 105 -0.58 -14.40 -17.88
C THR A 105 -0.09 -15.83 -17.74
N LYS A 106 -0.93 -16.78 -17.39
CA LYS A 106 -0.57 -18.20 -17.25
C LYS A 106 -0.16 -18.83 -18.58
N ASP A 107 -0.81 -18.45 -19.68
CA ASP A 107 -0.47 -18.93 -21.02
C ASP A 107 0.89 -18.41 -21.49
N LEU A 108 1.26 -17.20 -21.08
CA LEU A 108 2.48 -16.52 -21.53
C LEU A 108 3.69 -16.75 -20.60
N LYS A 109 3.42 -16.97 -19.31
CA LYS A 109 4.44 -17.08 -18.26
C LYS A 109 4.40 -18.46 -17.62
N LYS A 110 5.44 -19.23 -17.89
CA LYS A 110 5.65 -20.53 -17.25
C LYS A 110 6.33 -20.30 -15.90
N GLU A 111 5.71 -20.73 -14.83
CA GLU A 111 6.18 -21.02 -13.45
C GLU A 111 7.14 -20.05 -12.70
N ASP A 112 7.85 -19.14 -13.35
CA ASP A 112 8.94 -18.35 -12.71
C ASP A 112 8.51 -17.00 -12.12
N ALA A 113 7.24 -16.59 -12.22
CA ALA A 113 6.77 -15.34 -11.66
C ALA A 113 6.11 -15.52 -10.29
N ILE A 114 6.11 -14.45 -9.49
CA ILE A 114 5.26 -14.31 -8.31
C ILE A 114 3.97 -13.63 -8.76
N PHE A 115 2.84 -14.24 -8.47
CA PHE A 115 1.53 -13.71 -8.80
C PHE A 115 0.87 -13.10 -7.55
N VAL A 116 0.33 -11.91 -7.69
CA VAL A 116 -0.30 -11.17 -6.59
C VAL A 116 -1.64 -10.63 -7.04
N LEU A 117 -2.70 -10.92 -6.30
CA LEU A 117 -4.03 -10.31 -6.46
C LEU A 117 -4.16 -9.17 -5.46
N VAL A 118 -4.48 -7.98 -5.94
CA VAL A 118 -4.61 -6.79 -5.10
C VAL A 118 -6.02 -6.21 -5.20
N ALA A 119 -6.71 -6.19 -4.07
CA ALA A 119 -7.97 -5.48 -3.87
C ALA A 119 -7.68 -4.03 -3.51
N ASN A 120 -8.01 -3.10 -4.39
CA ASN A 120 -7.78 -1.67 -4.15
C ASN A 120 -9.07 -0.94 -3.77
N LYS A 121 -8.90 0.25 -3.20
CA LYS A 121 -9.93 1.19 -2.75
C LYS A 121 -10.70 0.73 -1.51
N ILE A 122 -10.01 0.06 -0.58
CA ILE A 122 -10.62 -0.37 0.69
C ILE A 122 -11.09 0.81 1.57
N ASP A 123 -10.68 2.04 1.26
CA ASP A 123 -11.24 3.25 1.85
C ASP A 123 -12.72 3.47 1.50
N LEU A 124 -13.24 2.75 0.50
CA LEU A 124 -14.64 2.77 0.08
C LEU A 124 -15.42 1.52 0.55
N GLU A 125 -15.14 1.03 1.76
CA GLU A 125 -15.70 -0.20 2.32
C GLU A 125 -17.24 -0.24 2.26
N GLU A 126 -17.92 0.89 2.48
CA GLU A 126 -19.37 0.98 2.40
C GLU A 126 -19.95 0.69 1.01
N LYS A 127 -19.10 0.76 -0.03
CA LYS A 127 -19.48 0.48 -1.43
C LYS A 127 -18.96 -0.87 -1.92
N ARG A 128 -18.41 -1.69 -1.04
CA ARG A 128 -17.84 -3.00 -1.38
C ARG A 128 -18.86 -3.90 -2.08
N GLN A 129 -18.47 -4.45 -3.21
CA GLN A 129 -19.24 -5.43 -4.00
C GLN A 129 -18.55 -6.80 -4.06
N VAL A 130 -17.28 -6.87 -3.68
CA VAL A 130 -16.47 -8.10 -3.67
C VAL A 130 -16.08 -8.39 -2.23
N SER A 131 -16.53 -9.53 -1.69
CA SER A 131 -16.16 -9.92 -0.34
C SER A 131 -14.70 -10.38 -0.27
N VAL A 132 -14.06 -10.15 0.89
CA VAL A 132 -12.69 -10.63 1.17
C VAL A 132 -12.59 -12.12 0.93
N LYS A 133 -13.55 -12.89 1.47
CA LYS A 133 -13.59 -14.35 1.35
C LYS A 133 -13.59 -14.83 -0.10
N GLU A 134 -14.40 -14.21 -0.95
CA GLU A 134 -14.46 -14.53 -2.37
C GLU A 134 -13.12 -14.30 -3.08
N ALA A 135 -12.46 -13.19 -2.76
CA ALA A 135 -11.17 -12.86 -3.33
C ALA A 135 -10.05 -13.78 -2.83
N GLU A 136 -10.05 -14.13 -1.54
CA GLU A 136 -9.12 -15.10 -0.95
C GLU A 136 -9.28 -16.50 -1.58
N GLU A 137 -10.52 -16.95 -1.75
CA GLU A 137 -10.80 -18.23 -2.41
C GLU A 137 -10.30 -18.24 -3.86
N PHE A 138 -10.53 -17.16 -4.60
CA PHE A 138 -10.02 -17.01 -5.96
C PHE A 138 -8.49 -16.99 -6.00
N ALA A 139 -7.84 -16.25 -5.13
CA ALA A 139 -6.40 -16.18 -5.05
C ALA A 139 -5.78 -17.55 -4.72
N LYS A 140 -6.34 -18.26 -3.75
CA LYS A 140 -5.92 -19.61 -3.37
C LYS A 140 -6.06 -20.62 -4.52
N GLN A 141 -7.16 -20.58 -5.27
CA GLN A 141 -7.39 -21.47 -6.42
C GLN A 141 -6.39 -21.24 -7.54
N ASN A 142 -5.84 -20.03 -7.64
CA ASN A 142 -4.91 -19.62 -8.68
C ASN A 142 -3.44 -19.59 -8.25
N ASP A 143 -3.14 -19.90 -6.98
CA ASP A 143 -1.81 -19.81 -6.37
C ASP A 143 -1.26 -18.37 -6.38
N PHE A 144 -2.12 -17.41 -6.01
CA PHE A 144 -1.80 -16.00 -5.89
C PHE A 144 -1.67 -15.58 -4.42
N LEU A 145 -0.72 -14.70 -4.15
CA LEU A 145 -0.74 -13.92 -2.91
C LEU A 145 -1.89 -12.92 -2.98
N PHE A 146 -2.62 -12.74 -1.88
CA PHE A 146 -3.77 -11.82 -1.84
C PHE A 146 -3.56 -10.70 -0.83
N PHE A 147 -3.85 -9.46 -1.23
CA PHE A 147 -3.73 -8.28 -0.37
C PHE A 147 -4.81 -7.26 -0.67
N GLU A 148 -5.21 -6.56 0.38
CA GLU A 148 -6.12 -5.43 0.33
C GLU A 148 -5.38 -4.12 0.62
N VAL A 149 -5.56 -3.11 -0.24
CA VAL A 149 -4.88 -1.82 -0.13
C VAL A 149 -5.81 -0.64 -0.42
N SER A 150 -5.40 0.53 0.03
CA SER A 150 -5.94 1.80 -0.48
C SER A 150 -4.79 2.66 -0.98
N ALA A 151 -4.71 2.85 -2.29
CA ALA A 151 -3.75 3.79 -2.87
C ALA A 151 -4.03 5.24 -2.43
N LYS A 152 -5.30 5.58 -2.16
CA LYS A 152 -5.72 6.92 -1.72
C LYS A 152 -5.18 7.25 -0.33
N THR A 153 -5.40 6.38 0.63
CA THR A 153 -4.95 6.59 2.03
C THR A 153 -3.52 6.13 2.29
N GLY A 154 -2.94 5.32 1.38
CA GLY A 154 -1.66 4.66 1.56
C GLY A 154 -1.76 3.35 2.36
N THR A 155 -2.95 3.00 2.87
CA THR A 155 -3.15 1.83 3.71
C THR A 155 -2.66 0.56 3.01
N ASN A 156 -1.81 -0.19 3.68
CA ASN A 156 -1.22 -1.46 3.28
C ASN A 156 -0.39 -1.44 1.97
N VAL A 157 -0.15 -0.27 1.35
CA VAL A 157 0.63 -0.23 0.10
C VAL A 157 2.11 -0.53 0.36
N HIS A 158 2.71 0.04 1.39
CA HIS A 158 4.09 -0.26 1.76
C HIS A 158 4.23 -1.69 2.28
N GLU A 159 3.28 -2.15 3.09
CA GLU A 159 3.24 -3.50 3.64
C GLU A 159 3.15 -4.57 2.53
N LEU A 160 2.38 -4.30 1.47
CA LEU A 160 2.30 -5.17 0.29
C LEU A 160 3.70 -5.47 -0.28
N PHE A 161 4.54 -4.45 -0.43
CA PHE A 161 5.87 -4.64 -0.99
C PHE A 161 6.86 -5.15 0.04
N HIS A 162 7.01 -4.46 1.17
CA HIS A 162 8.08 -4.72 2.14
C HIS A 162 7.88 -6.01 2.93
N ASN A 163 6.63 -6.28 3.35
CA ASN A 163 6.36 -7.42 4.22
C ASN A 163 5.94 -8.68 3.46
N ASN A 164 5.62 -8.56 2.17
CA ASN A 164 5.05 -9.67 1.41
C ASN A 164 5.78 -9.93 0.09
N ILE A 165 5.82 -8.96 -0.83
CA ILE A 165 6.48 -9.18 -2.13
C ILE A 165 7.98 -9.37 -1.97
N PHE A 166 8.67 -8.53 -1.19
CA PHE A 166 10.13 -8.61 -1.03
C PHE A 166 10.60 -9.91 -0.38
N PRO A 167 9.98 -10.42 0.71
CA PRO A 167 10.32 -11.73 1.24
C PRO A 167 10.05 -12.87 0.25
N ALA A 168 8.94 -12.83 -0.49
CA ALA A 168 8.65 -13.81 -1.53
C ALA A 168 9.67 -13.77 -2.67
N MET A 169 10.13 -12.57 -3.05
CA MET A 169 11.22 -12.39 -4.02
C MET A 169 12.53 -12.97 -3.51
N ALA A 170 12.90 -12.65 -2.25
CA ALA A 170 14.13 -13.14 -1.64
C ALA A 170 14.17 -14.68 -1.66
N GLN A 171 13.06 -15.31 -1.28
CA GLN A 171 12.95 -16.77 -1.29
C GLN A 171 12.99 -17.36 -2.71
N LYS A 172 12.16 -16.83 -3.63
CA LYS A 172 12.02 -17.40 -4.97
C LYS A 172 13.25 -17.19 -5.84
N PHE A 173 13.84 -16.01 -5.79
CA PHE A 173 14.98 -15.63 -6.62
C PHE A 173 16.33 -15.75 -5.90
N LYS A 174 16.34 -16.29 -4.68
CA LYS A 174 17.55 -16.49 -3.85
C LYS A 174 18.38 -15.22 -3.75
N ILE A 175 17.73 -14.12 -3.37
CA ILE A 175 18.38 -12.84 -3.18
C ILE A 175 19.07 -12.88 -1.81
N GLU A 176 20.39 -12.90 -1.83
CA GLU A 176 21.23 -12.90 -0.63
C GLU A 176 22.13 -11.67 -0.70
N GLY A 177 22.17 -10.89 0.38
CA GLY A 177 23.13 -9.82 0.55
C GLY A 177 24.44 -10.38 1.07
N ASP A 178 25.54 -9.69 0.81
CA ASP A 178 26.83 -10.03 1.42
C ASP A 178 26.72 -9.97 2.93
N GLU A 179 27.09 -11.03 3.64
CA GLU A 179 27.10 -11.14 5.12
C GLU A 179 28.16 -10.25 5.79
N GLU A 180 28.55 -9.13 5.19
CA GLU A 180 29.37 -8.15 5.88
C GLU A 180 28.50 -7.13 6.62
N GLY A 181 28.48 -7.32 7.95
CA GLY A 181 27.81 -6.60 9.00
C GLY A 181 27.55 -5.11 8.72
N GLY A 182 26.31 -4.80 8.37
CA GLY A 182 25.82 -3.44 8.29
C GLY A 182 24.53 -3.31 9.07
N GLU A 183 24.61 -2.77 10.28
CA GLU A 183 23.45 -2.24 10.98
C GLU A 183 22.66 -1.37 10.01
N VAL A 184 21.41 -1.73 9.78
CA VAL A 184 20.46 -0.91 9.01
C VAL A 184 20.28 0.40 9.77
N LYS A 185 21.02 1.42 9.38
CA LYS A 185 20.68 2.80 9.74
C LYS A 185 19.45 3.17 8.93
N ASN A 186 18.31 3.09 9.61
CA ASN A 186 17.12 3.78 9.16
C ASN A 186 17.50 5.27 9.06
N GLU A 187 17.64 5.80 7.87
CA GLU A 187 17.65 7.22 7.64
C GLU A 187 16.23 7.74 7.92
N GLU A 188 15.97 7.95 9.22
CA GLU A 188 14.87 8.80 9.65
C GLU A 188 15.18 10.21 9.14
N ASP A 189 14.32 10.71 8.30
CA ASP A 189 14.25 12.09 7.89
C ASP A 189 14.44 13.03 9.09
N ASN A 190 15.53 13.75 9.04
CA ASN A 190 15.93 14.75 10.01
C ASN A 190 14.97 15.95 9.95
N LYS A 191 13.80 15.83 10.61
CA LYS A 191 12.96 16.97 10.96
C LYS A 191 13.38 17.49 12.32
N GLY A 192 13.94 18.68 12.30
CA GLY A 192 14.52 19.43 13.41
C GLY A 192 13.77 19.33 14.73
N LYS A 193 14.43 18.77 15.73
CA LYS A 193 14.05 18.92 17.13
C LYS A 193 14.34 20.33 17.59
N VAL A 194 13.29 21.13 17.74
CA VAL A 194 13.32 22.35 18.54
C VAL A 194 13.47 21.91 20.00
N LYS A 195 14.61 22.20 20.59
CA LYS A 195 14.87 22.06 22.03
C LYS A 195 14.04 23.11 22.77
N LEU A 196 12.95 22.71 23.41
CA LEU A 196 12.33 23.49 24.49
C LEU A 196 13.14 23.27 25.76
N GLY A 197 13.62 24.35 26.32
CA GLY A 197 14.47 24.36 27.52
C GLY A 197 13.74 23.81 28.75
N GLU A 198 14.39 22.91 29.44
CA GLU A 198 13.99 22.48 30.78
C GLU A 198 14.36 23.56 31.78
N GLU A 199 13.36 24.27 32.30
CA GLU A 199 13.51 25.06 33.54
C GLU A 199 13.40 24.11 34.72
N LYS A 200 14.50 24.04 35.47
CA LYS A 200 14.59 23.35 36.77
C LYS A 200 13.80 24.13 37.80
N VAL A 201 12.66 23.64 38.22
CA VAL A 201 11.99 24.13 39.45
C VAL A 201 12.55 23.36 40.65
N LYS A 202 13.22 24.09 41.53
CA LYS A 202 13.71 23.67 42.84
C LYS A 202 12.53 23.36 43.75
N LYS A 203 12.57 22.18 44.39
CA LYS A 203 11.72 21.84 45.54
C LYS A 203 12.17 22.64 46.77
N GLU A 204 11.28 23.47 47.30
CA GLU A 204 11.34 23.88 48.72
C GLU A 204 10.14 23.31 49.47
N LYS A 205 10.45 22.55 50.53
CA LYS A 205 9.53 22.07 51.55
C LYS A 205 9.32 23.15 52.62
N LYS A 206 8.07 23.36 53.04
CA LYS A 206 7.56 23.78 54.37
C LYS A 206 6.11 24.26 54.13
N GLY A 207 5.07 23.86 54.79
CA GLY A 207 4.87 23.49 56.16
C GLY A 207 3.49 24.05 56.55
N CYS A 208 2.58 23.19 56.93
CA CYS A 208 1.55 23.27 57.96
C CYS A 208 0.51 24.40 58.03
N CYS A 209 -0.73 23.94 58.31
CA CYS A 209 -1.86 24.58 59.04
C CYS A 209 -2.88 25.37 58.18
N GLY A 210 -4.09 24.86 58.00
CA GLY A 210 -5.19 25.02 58.94
C GLY A 210 -6.34 25.81 58.34
N GLY A 211 -7.55 25.28 58.32
CA GLY A 211 -8.73 26.08 58.59
C GLY A 211 -9.80 26.21 57.51
N LYS A 212 -10.76 25.34 57.60
CA LYS A 212 -12.25 25.61 57.68
C LYS A 212 -13.05 26.37 56.60
N LYS A 213 -14.01 25.59 56.06
CA LYS A 213 -15.46 25.89 55.95
C LYS A 213 -15.94 27.01 55.04
N ASN A 214 -16.80 26.71 54.13
CA ASN A 214 -18.27 26.76 54.02
C ASN A 214 -18.64 26.74 52.54
N LYS A 215 -19.49 25.86 52.10
CA LYS A 215 -20.95 25.86 51.97
C LYS A 215 -21.51 26.88 50.99
N GLU A 216 -22.31 26.32 50.18
CA GLU A 216 -23.59 26.68 49.57
C GLU A 216 -23.56 26.97 48.09
N ASN A 217 -24.19 26.20 47.28
CA ASN A 217 -25.60 25.85 47.07
C ASN A 217 -26.24 26.63 45.91
N LYS A 218 -27.01 25.90 45.16
CA LYS A 218 -28.14 26.25 44.28
C LYS A 218 -27.86 26.25 42.79
N GLN A 219 -28.32 25.22 42.15
CA GLN A 219 -29.67 24.91 41.63
C GLN A 219 -30.01 25.60 40.32
N SER A 220 -30.18 24.73 39.36
CA SER A 220 -31.37 24.55 38.49
C SER A 220 -31.74 25.66 37.50
N LYS A 221 -31.83 25.31 36.22
CA LYS A 221 -33.12 25.21 35.56
C LYS A 221 -33.07 24.59 34.18
N VAL A 222 -33.80 23.54 34.08
CA VAL A 222 -34.38 22.92 32.89
C VAL A 222 -35.39 23.89 32.28
N ILE A 223 -35.39 24.05 30.96
CA ILE A 223 -36.60 24.36 30.20
C ILE A 223 -36.60 23.51 28.92
N LYS A 224 -37.63 22.72 28.88
CA LYS A 224 -38.24 22.00 27.77
C LYS A 224 -39.11 22.97 26.96
N GLU A 225 -39.49 22.43 25.82
CA GLU A 225 -40.71 22.70 25.03
C GLU A 225 -40.36 23.30 23.67
N GLU A 226 -40.78 22.82 22.63
CA GLU A 226 -41.82 21.98 22.01
C GLU A 226 -42.28 22.63 20.72
N ASN A 227 -42.51 21.80 19.72
CA ASN A 227 -43.55 21.92 18.69
C ASN A 227 -43.41 23.03 17.62
N THR A 228 -43.75 22.87 16.41
CA THR A 228 -44.62 22.01 15.60
C THR A 228 -44.65 22.62 14.18
N LYS A 229 -44.77 21.78 13.16
CA LYS A 229 -45.46 21.97 11.86
C LYS A 229 -45.11 23.20 11.00
N GLU A 230 -44.71 23.01 9.81
CA GLU A 230 -45.48 22.72 8.58
C GLU A 230 -44.61 22.00 7.54
#